data_fdbe30e3cc037235b684f4f978f37125
#
_entry.id   fdbe30e3cc037235b684f4f978f37125
#
_cell.length_a   1.000
_cell.length_b   1.000
_cell.length_c   1.000
_cell.angle_alpha   90.00
_cell.angle_beta   90.00
_cell.angle_gamma   90.00
#
_symmetry.space_group_name_H-M   'P 1'
#
loop_
_entity.id
_entity.type
_entity.pdbx_description
1 polymer ?
#
loop_
_entity_poly.entity_id
_entity_poly.type
_entity_poly.pdbx_seq_one_letter_code
_entity_poly.pdbx_strand_id
1 'polypeptide(L)'
;MTALPGISVSVRALVATAAVSMLTACTAVQQAADDAARGRAKRAVNGVVAQQFPGVDATPVTDCIIDAASAQEILQIAASSATGASADVAELTLQIARRPEAISCYLRQGIVLAVA
;
A
#
# COMPACT_ATOMS: atom_id res chain seq x y z
N MET A 1 6.64 2.44 -58.65
CA MET A 1 6.70 1.98 -57.25
C MET A 1 5.98 2.98 -56.38
N THR A 2 4.77 2.82 -56.26
CA THR A 2 3.95 3.68 -55.43
C THR A 2 3.73 3.00 -54.08
N ALA A 3 4.39 3.52 -53.06
CA ALA A 3 4.06 3.17 -51.68
C ALA A 3 2.59 3.52 -51.45
N LEU A 4 1.76 2.56 -51.11
CA LEU A 4 0.37 2.77 -50.82
C LEU A 4 0.27 3.61 -49.52
N PRO A 5 -0.17 4.86 -49.58
CA PRO A 5 -0.20 5.73 -48.37
C PRO A 5 -1.13 5.21 -47.29
N GLY A 6 -2.10 4.37 -47.63
CA GLY A 6 -3.01 3.74 -46.66
C GLY A 6 -2.40 2.75 -45.67
N ILE A 7 -1.29 2.09 -46.08
CA ILE A 7 -0.61 1.10 -45.23
C ILE A 7 0.15 1.81 -44.12
N SER A 8 0.76 2.95 -44.41
CA SER A 8 1.53 3.73 -43.40
C SER A 8 0.63 4.28 -42.29
N VAL A 9 -0.58 4.71 -42.63
CA VAL A 9 -1.55 5.22 -41.66
C VAL A 9 -2.08 4.09 -40.77
N SER A 10 -2.33 2.92 -41.35
CA SER A 10 -2.83 1.77 -40.60
C SER A 10 -1.78 1.23 -39.61
N VAL A 11 -0.50 1.19 -40.00
CA VAL A 11 0.59 0.76 -39.10
C VAL A 11 0.78 1.76 -37.95
N ARG A 12 0.68 3.06 -38.23
CA ARG A 12 0.77 4.08 -37.18
C ARG A 12 -0.40 4.02 -36.21
N ALA A 13 -1.61 3.78 -36.71
CA ALA A 13 -2.80 3.62 -35.87
C ALA A 13 -2.70 2.36 -35.01
N LEU A 14 -2.20 1.25 -35.53
CA LEU A 14 -1.99 0.01 -34.79
C LEU A 14 -0.90 0.16 -33.70
N VAL A 15 0.18 0.87 -33.99
CA VAL A 15 1.24 1.15 -33.01
C VAL A 15 0.72 2.05 -31.89
N ALA A 16 -0.08 3.06 -32.21
CA ALA A 16 -0.66 3.96 -31.24
C ALA A 16 -1.64 3.24 -30.30
N THR A 17 -2.50 2.37 -30.83
CA THR A 17 -3.44 1.58 -30.03
C THR A 17 -2.73 0.55 -29.15
N ALA A 18 -1.66 -0.10 -29.62
CA ALA A 18 -0.87 -1.01 -28.83
C ALA A 18 -0.15 -0.31 -27.67
N ALA A 19 0.39 0.91 -27.90
CA ALA A 19 1.05 1.71 -26.87
C ALA A 19 0.08 2.14 -25.75
N VAL A 20 -1.13 2.55 -26.08
CA VAL A 20 -2.18 2.90 -25.10
C VAL A 20 -2.60 1.70 -24.28
N SER A 21 -2.72 0.52 -24.89
CA SER A 21 -3.08 -0.71 -24.19
C SER A 21 -2.00 -1.16 -23.21
N MET A 22 -0.71 -0.96 -23.53
CA MET A 22 0.39 -1.26 -22.62
C MET A 22 0.43 -0.33 -21.40
N LEU A 23 0.10 0.96 -21.57
CA LEU A 23 0.05 1.93 -20.46
C LEU A 23 -1.06 1.60 -19.46
N THR A 24 -2.22 1.20 -19.93
CA THR A 24 -3.34 0.80 -19.05
C THR A 24 -3.06 -0.52 -18.31
N ALA A 25 -2.39 -1.46 -18.96
CA ALA A 25 -1.98 -2.71 -18.31
C ALA A 25 -0.96 -2.48 -17.19
N CYS A 26 0.02 -1.58 -17.37
CA CYS A 26 0.99 -1.23 -16.33
C CYS A 26 0.34 -0.59 -15.09
N THR A 27 -0.65 0.29 -15.27
CA THR A 27 -1.38 0.92 -14.15
C THR A 27 -2.19 -0.11 -13.35
N ALA A 28 -2.86 -1.04 -14.02
CA ALA A 28 -3.64 -2.09 -13.36
C ALA A 28 -2.75 -3.04 -12.56
N VAL A 29 -1.57 -3.42 -13.08
CA VAL A 29 -0.59 -4.26 -12.37
C VAL A 29 -0.02 -3.53 -11.16
N GLN A 30 0.28 -2.24 -11.27
CA GLN A 30 0.75 -1.44 -10.14
C GLN A 30 -0.28 -1.37 -9.02
N GLN A 31 -1.54 -1.08 -9.34
CA GLN A 31 -2.62 -1.06 -8.35
C GLN A 31 -2.78 -2.40 -7.64
N ALA A 32 -2.76 -3.51 -8.38
CA ALA A 32 -2.85 -4.85 -7.80
C ALA A 32 -1.66 -5.16 -6.88
N ALA A 33 -0.45 -4.73 -7.22
CA ALA A 33 0.74 -4.89 -6.39
C ALA A 33 0.66 -4.04 -5.12
N ASP A 34 0.19 -2.80 -5.22
CA ASP A 34 -0.01 -1.90 -4.08
C ASP A 34 -1.07 -2.44 -3.12
N ASP A 35 -2.17 -2.95 -3.64
CA ASP A 35 -3.23 -3.56 -2.84
C ASP A 35 -2.74 -4.82 -2.11
N ALA A 36 -1.95 -5.65 -2.78
CA ALA A 36 -1.36 -6.84 -2.19
C ALA A 36 -0.35 -6.49 -1.08
N ALA A 37 0.50 -5.49 -1.31
CA ALA A 37 1.46 -4.99 -0.32
C ALA A 37 0.72 -4.39 0.90
N ARG A 38 -0.30 -3.60 0.66
CA ARG A 38 -1.15 -3.01 1.70
C ARG A 38 -1.85 -4.08 2.54
N GLY A 39 -2.38 -5.12 1.91
CA GLY A 39 -3.00 -6.26 2.58
C GLY A 39 -2.03 -7.03 3.47
N ARG A 40 -0.80 -7.24 3.03
CA ARG A 40 0.26 -7.87 3.84
C ARG A 40 0.67 -6.98 5.00
N ALA A 41 0.89 -5.70 4.75
CA ALA A 41 1.23 -4.74 5.79
C ALA A 41 0.14 -4.65 6.86
N LYS A 42 -1.13 -4.61 6.49
CA LYS A 42 -2.25 -4.63 7.44
C LYS A 42 -2.21 -5.85 8.36
N ARG A 43 -1.96 -7.05 7.82
CA ARG A 43 -1.86 -8.25 8.65
C ARG A 43 -0.70 -8.19 9.63
N ALA A 44 0.44 -7.71 9.18
CA ALA A 44 1.63 -7.56 10.02
C ALA A 44 1.41 -6.53 11.14
N VAL A 45 0.89 -5.37 10.80
CA VAL A 45 0.56 -4.30 11.76
C VAL A 45 -0.50 -4.76 12.75
N ASN A 46 -1.53 -5.45 12.29
CA ASN A 46 -2.57 -6.01 13.15
C ASN A 46 -2.00 -6.96 14.20
N GLY A 47 -1.03 -7.78 13.84
CA GLY A 47 -0.32 -8.64 14.79
C GLY A 47 0.46 -7.85 15.83
N VAL A 48 1.14 -6.78 15.44
CA VAL A 48 1.86 -5.89 16.35
C VAL A 48 0.89 -5.20 17.31
N VAL A 49 -0.19 -4.64 16.80
CA VAL A 49 -1.20 -3.94 17.60
C VAL A 49 -1.83 -4.90 18.62
N ALA A 50 -2.17 -6.10 18.22
CA ALA A 50 -2.74 -7.12 19.14
C ALA A 50 -1.79 -7.49 20.28
N GLN A 51 -0.48 -7.51 20.00
CA GLN A 51 0.54 -7.81 21.02
C GLN A 51 0.83 -6.63 21.95
N GLN A 52 0.87 -5.40 21.39
CA GLN A 52 1.24 -4.21 22.15
C GLN A 52 0.07 -3.59 22.92
N PHE A 53 -1.14 -3.77 22.45
CA PHE A 53 -2.35 -3.19 23.01
C PHE A 53 -3.42 -4.28 23.24
N PRO A 54 -3.18 -5.21 24.15
CA PRO A 54 -4.16 -6.26 24.44
C PRO A 54 -5.48 -5.65 24.97
N GLY A 55 -6.61 -6.16 24.48
CA GLY A 55 -7.94 -5.68 24.85
C GLY A 55 -8.48 -4.55 23.96
N VAL A 56 -7.71 -4.03 23.02
CA VAL A 56 -8.16 -3.06 22.01
C VAL A 56 -8.52 -3.81 20.74
N ASP A 57 -9.58 -3.38 20.06
CA ASP A 57 -9.88 -3.88 18.71
C ASP A 57 -8.77 -3.42 17.75
N ALA A 58 -7.98 -4.38 17.28
CA ALA A 58 -6.80 -4.09 16.47
C ALA A 58 -7.16 -3.53 15.09
N THR A 59 -8.31 -3.89 14.51
CA THR A 59 -8.66 -3.55 13.13
C THR A 59 -8.72 -2.04 12.88
N PRO A 60 -9.47 -1.23 13.62
CA PRO A 60 -9.53 0.21 13.39
C PRO A 60 -8.19 0.91 13.70
N VAL A 61 -7.44 0.43 14.67
CA VAL A 61 -6.09 0.93 14.97
C VAL A 61 -5.14 0.67 13.81
N THR A 62 -5.15 -0.54 13.27
CA THR A 62 -4.37 -0.93 12.10
C THR A 62 -4.69 -0.06 10.89
N ASP A 63 -5.96 0.19 10.62
CA ASP A 63 -6.37 1.04 9.50
C ASP A 63 -5.83 2.46 9.66
N CYS A 64 -5.90 3.05 10.84
CA CYS A 64 -5.31 4.36 11.12
C CYS A 64 -3.78 4.39 10.91
N ILE A 65 -3.08 3.36 11.33
CA ILE A 65 -1.62 3.25 11.17
C ILE A 65 -1.25 3.15 9.68
N ILE A 66 -1.93 2.28 8.94
CA ILE A 66 -1.69 2.09 7.50
C ILE A 66 -2.01 3.35 6.71
N ASP A 67 -3.05 4.08 7.06
CA ASP A 67 -3.40 5.35 6.41
C ASP A 67 -2.39 6.47 6.71
N ALA A 68 -1.72 6.43 7.86
CA ALA A 68 -0.64 7.35 8.21
C ALA A 68 0.74 6.95 7.64
N ALA A 69 0.87 5.73 7.12
CA ALA A 69 2.11 5.23 6.55
C ALA A 69 2.30 5.72 5.11
N SER A 70 3.56 5.95 4.73
CA SER A 70 3.91 6.20 3.33
C SER A 70 3.88 4.89 2.51
N ALA A 71 3.80 5.01 1.19
CA ALA A 71 3.85 3.87 0.28
C ALA A 71 5.12 3.02 0.48
N GLN A 72 6.26 3.67 0.70
CA GLN A 72 7.53 2.99 0.96
C GLN A 72 7.54 2.23 2.28
N GLU A 73 6.96 2.81 3.32
CA GLU A 73 6.83 2.14 4.63
C GLU A 73 5.90 0.93 4.55
N ILE A 74 4.82 1.02 3.81
CA ILE A 74 3.92 -0.12 3.54
C ILE A 74 4.68 -1.25 2.85
N LEU A 75 5.47 -0.94 1.83
CA LEU A 75 6.32 -1.92 1.16
C LEU A 75 7.38 -2.51 2.09
N GLN A 76 8.00 -1.70 2.92
CA GLN A 76 8.98 -2.15 3.91
C GLN A 76 8.35 -3.10 4.93
N ILE A 77 7.19 -2.78 5.47
CA ILE A 77 6.46 -3.65 6.40
C ILE A 77 6.09 -4.97 5.72
N ALA A 78 5.57 -4.92 4.50
CA ALA A 78 5.19 -6.11 3.74
C ALA A 78 6.39 -7.01 3.45
N ALA A 79 7.54 -6.45 3.06
CA ALA A 79 8.77 -7.18 2.80
C ALA A 79 9.36 -7.79 4.08
N SER A 80 9.44 -7.01 5.14
CA SER A 80 9.96 -7.48 6.45
C SER A 80 9.08 -8.58 7.04
N SER A 81 7.77 -8.51 6.88
CA SER A 81 6.85 -9.56 7.32
C SER A 81 7.05 -10.87 6.56
N ALA A 82 7.42 -10.79 5.28
CA ALA A 82 7.69 -11.97 4.45
C ALA A 82 9.01 -12.67 4.82
N THR A 83 9.98 -11.92 5.35
CA THR A 83 11.29 -12.45 5.77
C THR A 83 11.36 -12.82 7.26
N GLY A 84 10.29 -12.58 8.03
CA GLY A 84 10.24 -12.84 9.45
C GLY A 84 10.95 -11.79 10.34
N ALA A 85 11.27 -10.61 9.79
CA ALA A 85 11.88 -9.49 10.53
C ALA A 85 10.85 -8.77 11.40
N SER A 86 10.27 -9.47 12.36
CA SER A 86 9.15 -8.99 13.19
C SER A 86 9.52 -7.82 14.10
N ALA A 87 10.78 -7.74 14.56
CA ALA A 87 11.24 -6.63 15.40
C ALA A 87 11.24 -5.30 14.62
N ASP A 88 11.71 -5.30 13.37
CA ASP A 88 11.72 -4.12 12.50
C ASP A 88 10.29 -3.66 12.17
N VAL A 89 9.39 -4.61 11.92
CA VAL A 89 7.97 -4.33 11.69
C VAL A 89 7.34 -3.68 12.91
N ALA A 90 7.62 -4.19 14.11
CA ALA A 90 7.09 -3.64 15.35
C ALA A 90 7.58 -2.22 15.60
N GLU A 91 8.87 -1.97 15.43
CA GLU A 91 9.47 -0.64 15.63
C GLU A 91 8.87 0.38 14.66
N LEU A 92 8.85 0.06 13.37
CA LEU A 92 8.28 0.94 12.34
C LEU A 92 6.78 1.19 12.58
N THR A 93 6.04 0.16 12.93
CA THR A 93 4.61 0.28 13.27
C THR A 93 4.39 1.25 14.43
N LEU A 94 5.17 1.15 15.50
CA LEU A 94 5.06 2.04 16.66
C LEU A 94 5.46 3.48 16.33
N GLN A 95 6.45 3.67 15.46
CA GLN A 95 6.82 5.01 14.99
C GLN A 95 5.68 5.67 14.22
N ILE A 96 5.03 4.93 13.31
CA ILE A 96 3.89 5.43 12.53
C ILE A 96 2.69 5.68 13.44
N ALA A 97 2.44 4.80 14.39
CA ALA A 97 1.33 4.89 15.34
C ALA A 97 1.34 6.18 16.19
N ARG A 98 2.52 6.77 16.38
CA ARG A 98 2.70 8.01 17.16
C ARG A 98 2.61 9.28 16.33
N ARG A 99 2.43 9.18 15.02
CA ARG A 99 2.32 10.35 14.14
C ARG A 99 1.02 11.11 14.39
N PRO A 100 1.02 12.43 14.21
CA PRO A 100 -0.18 13.24 14.37
C PRO A 100 -1.36 12.77 13.53
N GLU A 101 -1.11 12.27 12.31
CA GLU A 101 -2.11 11.74 11.39
C GLU A 101 -2.80 10.50 11.96
N ALA A 102 -2.01 9.58 12.53
CA ALA A 102 -2.54 8.38 13.18
C ALA A 102 -3.34 8.76 14.43
N ILE A 103 -2.82 9.65 15.26
CA ILE A 103 -3.48 10.14 16.47
C ILE A 103 -4.82 10.81 16.14
N SER A 104 -4.85 11.66 15.12
CA SER A 104 -6.09 12.29 14.64
C SER A 104 -7.11 11.26 14.19
N CYS A 105 -6.66 10.19 13.53
CA CYS A 105 -7.51 9.08 13.11
C CYS A 105 -8.11 8.36 14.33
N TYR A 106 -7.30 8.05 15.34
CA TYR A 106 -7.79 7.40 16.58
C TYR A 106 -8.86 8.24 17.26
N LEU A 107 -8.63 9.54 17.40
CA LEU A 107 -9.59 10.45 18.03
C LEU A 107 -10.91 10.51 17.28
N ARG A 108 -10.89 10.54 15.96
CA ARG A 108 -12.10 10.52 15.13
C ARG A 108 -12.89 9.22 15.28
N GLN A 109 -12.21 8.12 15.56
CA GLN A 109 -12.85 6.81 15.75
C GLN A 109 -13.18 6.51 17.22
N GLY A 110 -12.92 7.43 18.13
CA GLY A 110 -13.15 7.23 19.56
C GLY A 110 -12.24 6.19 20.20
N ILE A 111 -11.07 5.93 19.58
CA ILE A 111 -10.08 4.98 20.10
C ILE A 111 -9.17 5.70 21.08
N VAL A 112 -9.13 5.20 22.32
CA VAL A 112 -8.21 5.68 23.35
C VAL A 112 -7.06 4.68 23.46
N LEU A 113 -5.92 5.04 22.92
CA LEU A 113 -4.67 4.31 23.11
C LEU A 113 -3.85 5.00 24.18
N ALA A 114 -3.50 4.28 25.23
CA ALA A 114 -2.49 4.73 26.17
C ALA A 114 -1.12 4.56 25.52
N VAL A 115 -0.75 5.51 24.66
CA VAL A 115 0.56 5.57 24.02
C VAL A 115 1.47 6.34 24.97
N ALA A 116 2.07 5.63 25.83
CA ALA A 116 3.13 6.19 26.69
C ALA A 116 4.44 6.29 25.88
#